data_15f200f2a6e8245d7c9b5dfda0092f7a
#
_entry.id   15f200f2a6e8245d7c9b5dfda0092f7a
#
_cell.length_a   1.000
_cell.length_b   1.000
_cell.length_c   1.000
_cell.angle_alpha   90.00
_cell.angle_beta   90.00
_cell.angle_gamma   90.00
#
_symmetry.space_group_name_H-M   'P 1'
#
loop_
_entity.id
_entity.type
_entity.pdbx_description
1 polymer ?
#
loop_
_entity_poly.entity_id
_entity_poly.type
_entity_poly.pdbx_seq_one_letter_code
_entity_poly.pdbx_strand_id
1 'polypeptide(L)'
;PERFHKYCRSRPGEIWGWLKTFTELVPPSSAQYEQVVYSIRDFIESLNPDMIIVDNFSPFAVDGVRLSKRPFIETSPGASSAVANNIDLFSAPMPMSGGRDARGGFIVFIHNLVFVLMWLKFVLFNPWAVQRRSFRREVLGLEPLDIICDSIMTPTPGMVKEQVATISFNVANMDFYSASAYDRSVYFVGPCFPPKQTRQERMLASPSTCSTPAEPTTPLSIASTPTVAEVTLEKELFNMQTINRLEDPVKLWLDQAHLDNKRVVYINMGSIFFYSRQDYDNIVKAMEYLHDLYPNVMVLWKIPKLPYSAQPIPSADEARLPLFIRREDWLQSVETVLSHPAVSVVMHHGGGNSYNEAILYGLPQFCVSQWVDTHDIGSYIQHSGVGLWADKSPAFDPIDMGNKLVELLEDKDGKFKMTTLTWKLKALQAGGTKVAADIIETYTSTCPSSIECTQSET
;
A
#
# COMPACT_ATOMS: atom_id res chain seq x y z
N PRO A 1 3.69 -11.52 -13.14
CA PRO A 1 2.88 -11.78 -11.93
C PRO A 1 3.05 -13.20 -11.40
N GLU A 2 2.87 -14.27 -12.22
CA GLU A 2 3.07 -15.66 -11.77
C GLU A 2 4.47 -15.91 -11.18
N ARG A 3 5.53 -15.36 -11.78
CA ARG A 3 6.90 -15.44 -11.24
C ARG A 3 6.99 -14.76 -9.88
N PHE A 4 6.42 -13.56 -9.72
CA PHE A 4 6.38 -12.87 -8.44
C PHE A 4 5.74 -13.74 -7.36
N HIS A 5 4.55 -14.27 -7.62
CA HIS A 5 3.83 -15.11 -6.65
C HIS A 5 4.54 -16.43 -6.35
N LYS A 6 5.23 -17.00 -7.32
CA LYS A 6 6.00 -18.23 -7.13
C LYS A 6 7.25 -18.03 -6.29
N TYR A 7 7.95 -16.92 -6.46
CA TYR A 7 9.28 -16.71 -5.89
C TYR A 7 9.31 -15.73 -4.72
N CYS A 8 8.34 -14.84 -4.61
CA CYS A 8 8.33 -13.82 -3.57
C CYS A 8 7.61 -14.24 -2.28
N ARG A 9 6.91 -15.37 -2.29
CA ARG A 9 6.36 -15.94 -1.06
C ARG A 9 7.48 -16.37 -0.13
N SER A 10 7.47 -15.84 1.08
CA SER A 10 8.46 -16.16 2.11
C SER A 10 7.76 -16.45 3.42
N ARG A 11 8.49 -17.10 4.33
CA ARG A 11 8.05 -17.27 5.72
C ARG A 11 8.44 -16.04 6.52
N PRO A 12 7.69 -15.70 7.58
CA PRO A 12 8.14 -14.72 8.55
C PRO A 12 9.55 -15.04 9.03
N GLY A 13 10.45 -14.06 8.97
CA GLY A 13 11.87 -14.22 9.32
C GLY A 13 12.74 -14.96 8.29
N GLU A 14 12.24 -15.22 7.09
CA GLU A 14 13.02 -15.79 5.99
C GLU A 14 13.80 -14.70 5.24
N ILE A 15 15.06 -14.54 5.57
CA ILE A 15 15.94 -13.50 5.02
C ILE A 15 16.06 -13.56 3.48
N TRP A 16 16.09 -14.77 2.90
CA TRP A 16 16.22 -14.96 1.46
C TRP A 16 14.97 -14.55 0.66
N GLY A 17 13.80 -14.51 1.28
CA GLY A 17 12.56 -14.11 0.62
C GLY A 17 12.65 -12.68 0.08
N TRP A 18 13.25 -11.79 0.84
CA TRP A 18 13.46 -10.40 0.45
C TRP A 18 14.38 -10.25 -0.77
N LEU A 19 15.52 -10.92 -0.76
CA LEU A 19 16.47 -10.87 -1.87
C LEU A 19 15.87 -11.43 -3.16
N LYS A 20 15.08 -12.51 -3.07
CA LYS A 20 14.33 -13.05 -4.21
C LYS A 20 13.33 -12.06 -4.77
N THR A 21 12.60 -11.37 -3.90
CA THR A 21 11.61 -10.38 -4.32
C THR A 21 12.25 -9.31 -5.20
N PHE A 22 13.39 -8.77 -4.80
CA PHE A 22 14.10 -7.76 -5.60
C PHE A 22 14.60 -8.28 -6.92
N THR A 23 15.24 -9.45 -6.94
CA THR A 23 15.78 -10.01 -8.17
C THR A 23 14.71 -10.40 -9.19
N GLU A 24 13.49 -10.67 -8.74
CA GLU A 24 12.35 -11.00 -9.63
C GLU A 24 11.54 -9.79 -10.08
N LEU A 25 11.47 -8.74 -9.25
CA LEU A 25 10.68 -7.54 -9.56
C LEU A 25 11.41 -6.53 -10.44
N VAL A 26 12.70 -6.35 -10.20
CA VAL A 26 13.49 -5.32 -10.85
C VAL A 26 14.59 -5.95 -11.66
N PRO A 27 14.66 -5.75 -12.98
CA PRO A 27 15.80 -6.22 -13.76
C PRO A 27 17.07 -5.49 -13.30
N PRO A 28 18.24 -6.16 -13.26
CA PRO A 28 19.49 -5.53 -12.84
C PRO A 28 19.93 -4.47 -13.86
N SER A 29 19.68 -4.72 -15.14
CA SER A 29 19.91 -3.82 -16.27
C SER A 29 18.99 -4.24 -17.42
N SER A 30 18.44 -3.26 -18.16
CA SER A 30 17.76 -3.53 -19.42
C SER A 30 17.64 -2.24 -20.23
N ALA A 31 17.64 -2.34 -21.56
CA ALA A 31 17.37 -1.21 -22.45
C ALA A 31 15.99 -0.58 -22.17
N GLN A 32 15.01 -1.38 -21.79
CA GLN A 32 13.68 -0.89 -21.43
C GLN A 32 13.70 -0.08 -20.13
N TYR A 33 14.46 -0.52 -19.12
CA TYR A 33 14.62 0.25 -17.88
C TYR A 33 15.31 1.59 -18.16
N GLU A 34 16.39 1.55 -18.92
CA GLU A 34 17.15 2.73 -19.37
C GLU A 34 16.26 3.74 -20.10
N GLN A 35 15.49 3.27 -21.08
CA GLN A 35 14.55 4.10 -21.84
C GLN A 35 13.52 4.77 -20.93
N VAL A 36 12.94 4.05 -19.96
CA VAL A 36 11.96 4.60 -19.02
C VAL A 36 12.60 5.67 -18.15
N VAL A 37 13.81 5.41 -17.64
CA VAL A 37 14.53 6.39 -16.79
C VAL A 37 14.80 7.68 -17.55
N TYR A 38 15.34 7.61 -18.78
CA TYR A 38 15.58 8.80 -19.60
C TYR A 38 14.28 9.50 -20.02
N SER A 39 13.22 8.77 -20.35
CA SER A 39 11.93 9.37 -20.66
C SER A 39 11.37 10.16 -19.47
N ILE A 40 11.55 9.69 -18.24
CA ILE A 40 11.12 10.39 -17.03
C ILE A 40 11.97 11.67 -16.84
N ARG A 41 13.30 11.58 -16.98
CA ARG A 41 14.17 12.76 -16.93
C ARG A 41 13.75 13.81 -17.96
N ASP A 42 13.62 13.41 -19.21
CA ASP A 42 13.30 14.33 -20.32
C ASP A 42 11.90 14.96 -20.12
N PHE A 43 10.96 14.21 -19.60
CA PHE A 43 9.64 14.73 -19.22
C PHE A 43 9.74 15.78 -18.10
N ILE A 44 10.52 15.51 -17.06
CA ILE A 44 10.76 16.46 -15.97
C ILE A 44 11.43 17.73 -16.49
N GLU A 45 12.44 17.59 -17.35
CA GLU A 45 13.13 18.73 -17.96
C GLU A 45 12.19 19.57 -18.83
N SER A 46 11.29 18.92 -19.60
CA SER A 46 10.31 19.61 -20.43
C SER A 46 9.25 20.37 -19.63
N LEU A 47 8.83 19.82 -18.48
CA LEU A 47 7.85 20.47 -17.60
C LEU A 47 8.46 21.57 -16.74
N ASN A 48 9.75 21.48 -16.44
CA ASN A 48 10.48 22.39 -15.56
C ASN A 48 9.75 22.64 -14.22
N PRO A 49 9.35 21.59 -13.44
CA PRO A 49 8.58 21.76 -12.23
C PRO A 49 9.42 22.34 -11.10
N ASP A 50 8.79 23.08 -10.19
CA ASP A 50 9.43 23.61 -8.98
C ASP A 50 9.72 22.52 -7.96
N MET A 51 8.89 21.47 -7.90
CA MET A 51 9.02 20.33 -7.00
C MET A 51 8.54 19.05 -7.67
N ILE A 52 9.22 17.95 -7.37
CA ILE A 52 8.85 16.61 -7.84
C ILE A 52 8.42 15.77 -6.64
N ILE A 53 7.36 15.00 -6.80
CA ILE A 53 6.93 14.00 -5.81
C ILE A 53 7.08 12.63 -6.45
N VAL A 54 7.81 11.73 -5.80
CA VAL A 54 8.09 10.39 -6.32
C VAL A 54 7.83 9.32 -5.27
N ASP A 55 7.23 8.21 -5.71
CA ASP A 55 6.99 7.04 -4.85
C ASP A 55 8.26 6.17 -4.78
N ASN A 56 8.69 5.80 -3.57
CA ASN A 56 9.89 5.00 -3.34
C ASN A 56 9.80 3.55 -3.84
N PHE A 57 8.60 3.04 -4.11
CA PHE A 57 8.40 1.73 -4.75
C PHE A 57 8.63 1.75 -6.27
N SER A 58 8.95 2.90 -6.85
CA SER A 58 9.22 3.06 -8.29
C SER A 58 10.70 3.37 -8.57
N PRO A 59 11.61 2.38 -8.48
CA PRO A 59 13.06 2.62 -8.58
C PRO A 59 13.50 3.27 -9.89
N PHE A 60 12.82 3.00 -11.00
CA PHE A 60 13.06 3.66 -12.28
C PHE A 60 12.64 5.14 -12.27
N ALA A 61 11.57 5.48 -11.54
CA ALA A 61 11.14 6.87 -11.40
C ALA A 61 12.13 7.65 -10.51
N VAL A 62 12.56 7.06 -9.40
CA VAL A 62 13.58 7.66 -8.52
C VAL A 62 14.89 7.87 -9.28
N ASP A 63 15.34 6.91 -10.08
CA ASP A 63 16.56 7.07 -10.90
C ASP A 63 16.39 8.20 -11.94
N GLY A 64 15.23 8.33 -12.60
CA GLY A 64 14.94 9.42 -13.53
C GLY A 64 14.91 10.80 -12.86
N VAL A 65 14.31 10.88 -11.67
CA VAL A 65 14.29 12.11 -10.86
C VAL A 65 15.71 12.51 -10.42
N ARG A 66 16.54 11.57 -9.98
CA ARG A 66 17.95 11.81 -9.62
C ARG A 66 18.76 12.37 -10.81
N LEU A 67 18.50 11.87 -12.03
CA LEU A 67 19.17 12.37 -13.24
C LEU A 67 18.78 13.81 -13.57
N SER A 68 17.57 14.25 -13.24
CA SER A 68 17.12 15.62 -13.49
C SER A 68 17.81 16.66 -12.59
N LYS A 69 18.47 16.24 -11.50
CA LYS A 69 19.12 17.11 -10.51
C LYS A 69 18.19 18.15 -9.90
N ARG A 70 16.88 17.90 -9.87
CA ARG A 70 15.89 18.80 -9.32
C ARG A 70 15.49 18.38 -7.92
N PRO A 71 15.04 19.32 -7.07
CA PRO A 71 14.54 18.99 -5.74
C PRO A 71 13.33 18.07 -5.83
N PHE A 72 13.29 17.07 -4.94
CA PHE A 72 12.18 16.15 -4.90
C PHE A 72 11.84 15.73 -3.47
N ILE A 73 10.58 15.33 -3.29
CA ILE A 73 10.04 14.72 -2.09
C ILE A 73 9.74 13.26 -2.41
N GLU A 74 10.23 12.36 -1.59
CA GLU A 74 9.92 10.94 -1.69
C GLU A 74 8.68 10.62 -0.86
N THR A 75 7.76 9.80 -1.38
CA THR A 75 6.63 9.27 -0.62
C THR A 75 6.83 7.79 -0.33
N SER A 76 6.47 7.38 0.88
CA SER A 76 6.56 5.98 1.32
C SER A 76 5.21 5.49 1.86
N PRO A 77 4.41 4.79 1.02
CA PRO A 77 3.11 4.23 1.43
C PRO A 77 3.23 2.87 2.13
N GLY A 78 4.41 2.25 2.10
CA GLY A 78 4.66 0.93 2.67
C GLY A 78 4.92 0.93 4.18
N ALA A 79 5.57 -0.12 4.67
CA ALA A 79 5.99 -0.21 6.06
C ALA A 79 6.97 0.91 6.43
N SER A 80 6.90 1.42 7.65
CA SER A 80 7.82 2.44 8.16
C SER A 80 9.29 2.00 8.14
N SER A 81 9.54 0.68 8.19
CA SER A 81 10.88 0.10 8.00
C SER A 81 11.54 0.49 6.68
N ALA A 82 10.76 0.80 5.64
CA ALA A 82 11.32 1.21 4.35
C ALA A 82 12.07 2.55 4.39
N VAL A 83 11.82 3.39 5.40
CA VAL A 83 12.46 4.70 5.57
C VAL A 83 13.35 4.78 6.83
N ALA A 84 13.53 3.66 7.55
CA ALA A 84 14.40 3.58 8.70
C ALA A 84 15.84 3.31 8.25
N ASN A 85 16.79 4.10 8.74
CA ASN A 85 18.19 4.06 8.30
C ASN A 85 19.22 3.88 9.43
N ASN A 86 18.83 4.09 10.68
CA ASN A 86 19.72 3.98 11.83
C ASN A 86 19.13 3.04 12.89
N ILE A 87 19.31 1.74 12.67
CA ILE A 87 18.71 0.68 13.50
C ILE A 87 19.72 0.20 14.56
N ASP A 88 19.28 0.20 15.81
CA ASP A 88 19.99 -0.49 16.87
C ASP A 88 19.77 -2.01 16.74
N LEU A 89 20.87 -2.72 16.50
CA LEU A 89 20.86 -4.16 16.26
C LEU A 89 20.34 -5.00 17.44
N PHE A 90 20.30 -4.44 18.65
CA PHE A 90 19.84 -5.14 19.86
C PHE A 90 18.37 -4.89 20.19
N SER A 91 17.82 -3.78 19.71
CA SER A 91 16.49 -3.33 20.14
C SER A 91 15.37 -3.77 19.21
N ALA A 92 15.64 -3.92 17.92
CA ALA A 92 14.61 -4.22 16.93
C ALA A 92 15.14 -5.10 15.79
N PRO A 93 14.27 -5.90 15.13
CA PRO A 93 14.62 -6.58 13.89
C PRO A 93 15.04 -5.59 12.81
N MET A 94 16.00 -5.99 11.96
CA MET A 94 16.38 -5.19 10.81
C MET A 94 15.18 -4.98 9.88
N PRO A 95 15.04 -3.78 9.30
CA PRO A 95 14.01 -3.49 8.30
C PRO A 95 14.02 -4.54 7.18
N MET A 96 12.84 -4.94 6.75
CA MET A 96 12.70 -5.90 5.65
C MET A 96 13.31 -7.30 5.94
N SER A 97 13.62 -7.61 7.19
CA SER A 97 14.13 -8.94 7.57
C SER A 97 13.03 -10.01 7.68
N GLY A 98 11.80 -9.65 7.31
CA GLY A 98 10.65 -10.54 7.28
C GLY A 98 9.87 -10.61 8.57
N GLY A 99 9.90 -9.57 9.39
CA GLY A 99 9.16 -9.44 10.64
C GLY A 99 9.43 -10.57 11.63
N ARG A 100 9.80 -10.25 12.83
CA ARG A 100 9.91 -11.20 13.95
C ARG A 100 9.43 -10.54 15.23
N ASP A 101 9.30 -11.35 16.24
CA ASP A 101 9.00 -10.86 17.59
C ASP A 101 9.98 -9.73 17.98
N ALA A 102 9.41 -8.56 18.19
CA ALA A 102 10.16 -7.33 18.49
C ALA A 102 10.71 -7.25 19.93
N ARG A 103 10.72 -8.37 20.67
CA ARG A 103 11.14 -8.40 22.07
C ARG A 103 12.64 -8.18 22.30
N GLY A 104 13.39 -7.67 21.36
CA GLY A 104 14.78 -7.25 21.56
C GLY A 104 15.71 -8.33 22.15
N GLY A 105 16.96 -7.93 22.40
CA GLY A 105 17.93 -8.74 23.12
C GLY A 105 18.85 -9.60 22.25
N PHE A 106 19.55 -10.55 22.86
CA PHE A 106 20.63 -11.29 22.21
C PHE A 106 20.19 -12.11 21.00
N ILE A 107 18.98 -12.66 21.01
CA ILE A 107 18.44 -13.44 19.89
C ILE A 107 18.20 -12.53 18.67
N VAL A 108 17.64 -11.35 18.89
CA VAL A 108 17.44 -10.35 17.83
C VAL A 108 18.77 -9.89 17.28
N PHE A 109 19.75 -9.62 18.14
CA PHE A 109 21.11 -9.26 17.72
C PHE A 109 21.76 -10.32 16.80
N ILE A 110 21.73 -11.59 17.20
CA ILE A 110 22.27 -12.68 16.36
C ILE A 110 21.53 -12.76 15.01
N HIS A 111 20.22 -12.64 15.03
CA HIS A 111 19.42 -12.65 13.80
C HIS A 111 19.77 -11.46 12.89
N ASN A 112 19.88 -10.27 13.45
CA ASN A 112 20.29 -9.07 12.74
C ASN A 112 21.71 -9.19 12.17
N LEU A 113 22.65 -9.73 12.95
CA LEU A 113 24.00 -9.98 12.50
C LEU A 113 24.04 -10.94 11.30
N VAL A 114 23.30 -12.05 11.37
CA VAL A 114 23.18 -13.00 10.25
C VAL A 114 22.57 -12.31 9.03
N PHE A 115 21.53 -11.52 9.23
CA PHE A 115 20.90 -10.75 8.16
C PHE A 115 21.87 -9.80 7.47
N VAL A 116 22.60 -9.00 8.24
CA VAL A 116 23.59 -8.04 7.72
C VAL A 116 24.71 -8.76 6.96
N LEU A 117 25.23 -9.86 7.49
CA LEU A 117 26.29 -10.65 6.80
C LEU A 117 25.79 -11.25 5.48
N MET A 118 24.56 -11.77 5.46
CA MET A 118 23.94 -12.29 4.24
C MET A 118 23.69 -11.18 3.24
N TRP A 119 23.28 -10.03 3.70
CA TRP A 119 23.04 -8.86 2.88
C TRP A 119 24.33 -8.31 2.27
N LEU A 120 25.37 -8.18 3.06
CA LEU A 120 26.70 -7.81 2.57
C LEU A 120 27.23 -8.81 1.52
N LYS A 121 27.09 -10.10 1.80
CA LYS A 121 27.44 -11.14 0.81
C LYS A 121 26.68 -10.97 -0.50
N PHE A 122 25.37 -10.70 -0.44
CA PHE A 122 24.55 -10.47 -1.62
C PHE A 122 25.02 -9.24 -2.39
N VAL A 123 25.12 -8.10 -1.71
CA VAL A 123 25.50 -6.82 -2.33
C VAL A 123 26.90 -6.89 -2.97
N LEU A 124 27.84 -7.56 -2.31
CA LEU A 124 29.22 -7.64 -2.79
C LEU A 124 29.40 -8.64 -3.93
N PHE A 125 28.74 -9.79 -3.88
CA PHE A 125 29.10 -10.93 -4.72
C PHE A 125 27.97 -11.45 -5.62
N ASN A 126 26.72 -11.04 -5.41
CA ASN A 126 25.62 -11.49 -6.27
C ASN A 126 25.71 -10.81 -7.65
N PRO A 127 25.73 -11.55 -8.76
CA PRO A 127 25.82 -10.97 -10.11
C PRO A 127 24.75 -9.94 -10.42
N TRP A 128 23.54 -10.14 -9.93
CA TRP A 128 22.43 -9.19 -10.09
C TRP A 128 22.75 -7.83 -9.43
N ALA A 129 23.19 -7.83 -8.17
CA ALA A 129 23.51 -6.62 -7.42
C ALA A 129 24.73 -5.88 -8.03
N VAL A 130 25.76 -6.63 -8.43
CA VAL A 130 26.95 -6.07 -9.11
C VAL A 130 26.54 -5.44 -10.44
N GLN A 131 25.78 -6.14 -11.27
CA GLN A 131 25.33 -5.66 -12.58
C GLN A 131 24.45 -4.40 -12.44
N ARG A 132 23.53 -4.37 -11.44
CA ARG A 132 22.68 -3.21 -11.22
C ARG A 132 23.50 -1.98 -10.80
N ARG A 133 24.48 -2.16 -9.96
CA ARG A 133 25.39 -1.08 -9.52
C ARG A 133 26.21 -0.51 -10.69
N SER A 134 26.82 -1.39 -11.51
CA SER A 134 27.52 -0.96 -12.72
C SER A 134 26.58 -0.24 -13.69
N PHE A 135 25.39 -0.79 -13.91
CA PHE A 135 24.40 -0.18 -14.79
C PHE A 135 24.01 1.23 -14.34
N ARG A 136 23.73 1.44 -13.05
CA ARG A 136 23.40 2.77 -12.53
C ARG A 136 24.54 3.78 -12.68
N ARG A 137 25.78 3.35 -12.45
CA ARG A 137 26.97 4.22 -12.53
C ARG A 137 27.47 4.45 -13.96
N GLU A 138 27.60 3.38 -14.71
CA GLU A 138 28.29 3.41 -16.02
C GLU A 138 27.34 3.73 -17.17
N VAL A 139 26.09 3.26 -17.11
CA VAL A 139 25.11 3.47 -18.18
C VAL A 139 24.23 4.68 -17.86
N LEU A 140 23.62 4.74 -16.68
CA LEU A 140 22.75 5.86 -16.32
C LEU A 140 23.54 7.10 -15.89
N GLY A 141 24.80 6.99 -15.50
CA GLY A 141 25.62 8.12 -15.04
C GLY A 141 25.18 8.71 -13.69
N LEU A 142 24.50 7.91 -12.86
CA LEU A 142 24.08 8.35 -11.54
C LEU A 142 25.27 8.50 -10.58
N GLU A 143 25.28 9.56 -9.80
CA GLU A 143 26.27 9.74 -8.74
C GLU A 143 26.20 8.57 -7.74
N PRO A 144 27.38 7.99 -7.38
CA PRO A 144 27.43 6.90 -6.44
C PRO A 144 26.89 7.31 -5.06
N LEU A 145 26.04 6.47 -4.51
CA LEU A 145 25.65 6.51 -3.10
C LEU A 145 26.47 5.48 -2.31
N ASP A 146 25.87 4.83 -1.33
CA ASP A 146 26.49 3.66 -0.71
C ASP A 146 26.29 2.40 -1.57
N ILE A 147 27.06 1.36 -1.24
CA ILE A 147 27.04 0.09 -1.99
C ILE A 147 25.67 -0.60 -1.91
N ILE A 148 24.88 -0.31 -0.90
CA ILE A 148 23.59 -0.90 -0.63
C ILE A 148 22.52 -0.25 -1.50
N CYS A 149 22.40 1.08 -1.42
CA CYS A 149 21.46 1.86 -2.19
C CYS A 149 21.68 1.72 -3.69
N ASP A 150 22.92 1.75 -4.15
CA ASP A 150 23.25 1.55 -5.56
C ASP A 150 22.93 0.15 -6.07
N SER A 151 22.99 -0.85 -5.20
CA SER A 151 22.78 -2.24 -5.61
C SER A 151 21.32 -2.66 -5.63
N ILE A 152 20.49 -2.18 -4.72
CA ILE A 152 19.18 -2.80 -4.47
C ILE A 152 18.06 -1.78 -4.35
N MET A 153 18.23 -0.74 -3.54
CA MET A 153 17.15 0.10 -3.07
C MET A 153 17.07 1.46 -3.79
N THR A 154 16.03 2.17 -3.50
CA THR A 154 15.98 3.62 -3.61
C THR A 154 16.91 4.24 -2.57
N PRO A 155 17.32 5.51 -2.73
CA PRO A 155 18.10 6.20 -1.73
C PRO A 155 17.42 6.16 -0.36
N THR A 156 18.20 6.01 0.69
CA THR A 156 17.70 6.22 2.05
C THR A 156 17.51 7.72 2.28
N PRO A 157 16.51 8.16 3.06
CA PRO A 157 16.31 9.56 3.38
C PRO A 157 17.60 10.26 3.85
N GLY A 158 17.88 11.45 3.33
CA GLY A 158 19.08 12.23 3.64
C GLY A 158 20.36 11.86 2.86
N MET A 159 20.35 10.85 2.00
CA MET A 159 21.53 10.44 1.22
C MET A 159 21.71 11.20 -0.10
N VAL A 160 20.64 11.72 -0.67
CA VAL A 160 20.65 12.47 -1.93
C VAL A 160 20.38 13.93 -1.63
N LYS A 161 21.26 14.82 -2.11
CA LYS A 161 21.17 16.26 -1.84
C LYS A 161 19.85 16.86 -2.33
N GLU A 162 19.36 16.39 -3.45
CA GLU A 162 18.11 16.86 -4.08
C GLU A 162 16.85 16.29 -3.41
N GLN A 163 16.97 15.25 -2.56
CA GLN A 163 15.87 14.73 -1.76
C GLN A 163 15.66 15.61 -0.51
N VAL A 164 14.71 16.51 -0.59
CA VAL A 164 14.49 17.53 0.46
C VAL A 164 13.65 17.01 1.63
N ALA A 165 12.79 16.02 1.39
CA ALA A 165 11.98 15.39 2.41
C ALA A 165 11.53 13.98 1.99
N THR A 166 11.12 13.19 2.99
CA THR A 166 10.39 11.93 2.80
C THR A 166 9.09 11.98 3.58
N ILE A 167 7.97 11.73 2.91
CA ILE A 167 6.63 11.68 3.50
C ILE A 167 6.22 10.22 3.67
N SER A 168 6.14 9.75 4.91
CA SER A 168 5.65 8.42 5.26
C SER A 168 4.17 8.48 5.63
N PHE A 169 3.34 7.63 5.00
CA PHE A 169 1.90 7.55 5.27
C PHE A 169 1.57 6.72 6.51
N ASN A 170 2.56 6.45 7.34
CA ASN A 170 2.39 5.72 8.59
C ASN A 170 2.16 6.68 9.78
N VAL A 171 1.64 6.12 10.86
CA VAL A 171 1.53 6.83 12.14
C VAL A 171 2.84 6.63 12.92
N ALA A 172 3.44 7.70 13.38
CA ALA A 172 4.69 7.64 14.16
C ALA A 172 4.55 6.75 15.40
N ASN A 173 5.61 6.00 15.72
CA ASN A 173 5.71 5.10 16.88
C ASN A 173 4.69 3.94 16.89
N MET A 174 4.15 3.57 15.74
CA MET A 174 3.28 2.40 15.62
C MET A 174 4.09 1.11 15.37
N ASP A 175 5.31 1.26 14.90
CA ASP A 175 6.34 0.22 14.83
C ASP A 175 7.16 0.17 16.14
N PHE A 176 8.22 -0.62 16.15
CA PHE A 176 9.11 -0.80 17.28
C PHE A 176 10.45 -0.06 17.14
N TYR A 177 10.59 0.80 16.15
CA TYR A 177 11.80 1.59 15.94
C TYR A 177 11.78 2.85 16.81
N SER A 178 12.94 3.22 17.35
CA SER A 178 13.10 4.49 18.04
C SER A 178 13.06 5.68 17.06
N ALA A 179 12.73 6.86 17.54
CA ALA A 179 12.72 8.06 16.70
C ALA A 179 14.09 8.35 16.04
N SER A 180 15.20 7.91 16.67
CA SER A 180 16.55 8.04 16.12
C SER A 180 16.85 7.09 14.96
N ALA A 181 15.97 6.13 14.69
CA ALA A 181 16.06 5.27 13.52
C ALA A 181 15.71 5.98 12.21
N TYR A 182 15.10 7.16 12.31
CA TYR A 182 14.63 7.92 11.15
C TYR A 182 15.44 9.21 10.98
N ASP A 183 15.72 9.53 9.72
CA ASP A 183 16.31 10.83 9.38
C ASP A 183 15.35 11.98 9.73
N ARG A 184 15.89 13.16 10.01
CA ARG A 184 15.09 14.35 10.36
C ARG A 184 14.22 14.85 9.21
N SER A 185 14.54 14.48 7.97
CA SER A 185 13.74 14.79 6.79
C SER A 185 12.54 13.86 6.60
N VAL A 186 12.34 12.84 7.46
CA VAL A 186 11.20 11.92 7.40
C VAL A 186 10.03 12.46 8.20
N TYR A 187 8.91 12.66 7.54
CA TYR A 187 7.66 13.14 8.12
C TYR A 187 6.61 12.03 8.14
N PHE A 188 6.16 11.67 9.32
CA PHE A 188 5.05 10.72 9.52
C PHE A 188 3.74 11.49 9.54
N VAL A 189 3.03 11.49 8.42
CA VAL A 189 1.79 12.26 8.25
C VAL A 189 0.53 11.45 8.54
N GLY A 190 0.68 10.14 8.76
CA GLY A 190 -0.47 9.24 8.90
C GLY A 190 -1.13 8.90 7.56
N PRO A 191 -2.24 8.14 7.59
CA PRO A 191 -2.94 7.70 6.39
C PRO A 191 -3.40 8.86 5.51
N CYS A 192 -3.01 8.85 4.24
CA CYS A 192 -3.42 9.85 3.25
C CYS A 192 -4.55 9.29 2.39
N PHE A 193 -5.76 9.73 2.65
CA PHE A 193 -6.94 9.41 1.84
C PHE A 193 -7.53 10.70 1.28
N PRO A 194 -8.22 10.62 0.12
CA PRO A 194 -8.90 11.79 -0.40
C PRO A 194 -9.88 12.33 0.64
N PRO A 195 -9.98 13.66 0.79
CA PRO A 195 -10.94 14.25 1.71
C PRO A 195 -12.35 13.77 1.36
N LYS A 196 -13.20 13.60 2.37
CA LYS A 196 -14.61 13.26 2.15
C LYS A 196 -15.22 14.33 1.25
N GLN A 197 -15.40 14.01 -0.02
CA GLN A 197 -16.11 14.88 -0.92
C GLN A 197 -17.58 14.92 -0.49
N THR A 198 -18.08 16.11 -0.20
CA THR A 198 -19.51 16.31 -0.03
C THR A 198 -20.24 15.90 -1.31
N ARG A 199 -21.50 15.50 -1.20
CA ARG A 199 -22.33 15.14 -2.38
C ARG A 199 -22.30 16.26 -3.44
N GLN A 200 -22.18 17.51 -3.01
CA GLN A 200 -22.13 18.68 -3.86
C GLN A 200 -20.81 18.83 -4.62
N GLU A 201 -19.68 18.52 -3.96
CA GLU A 201 -18.35 18.52 -4.58
C GLU A 201 -18.16 17.39 -5.59
N ARG A 202 -18.76 16.22 -5.34
CA ARG A 202 -18.77 15.10 -6.32
C ARG A 202 -19.57 15.45 -7.59
N MET A 203 -20.64 16.21 -7.45
CA MET A 203 -21.43 16.67 -8.61
C MET A 203 -20.69 17.72 -9.45
N LEU A 204 -19.87 18.55 -8.82
CA LEU A 204 -19.06 19.59 -9.49
C LEU A 204 -17.76 19.01 -10.10
N ALA A 205 -17.24 17.91 -9.57
CA ALA A 205 -16.03 17.23 -10.03
C ALA A 205 -16.29 16.19 -11.13
N SER A 206 -17.50 16.10 -11.71
CA SER A 206 -17.72 15.32 -12.93
C SER A 206 -16.79 15.84 -14.02
N PRO A 207 -15.98 15.00 -14.69
CA PRO A 207 -15.05 15.47 -15.69
C PRO A 207 -15.84 16.19 -16.78
N SER A 208 -15.67 17.49 -16.85
CA SER A 208 -15.94 18.21 -18.10
C SER A 208 -15.10 17.50 -19.16
N THR A 209 -15.74 16.90 -20.11
CA THR A 209 -15.18 16.24 -21.26
C THR A 209 -13.95 17.00 -21.72
N CYS A 210 -12.77 16.37 -21.56
CA CYS A 210 -11.54 16.86 -22.15
C CYS A 210 -11.78 16.97 -23.67
N SER A 211 -11.95 18.19 -24.14
CA SER A 211 -12.03 18.47 -25.56
C SER A 211 -10.69 18.13 -26.20
N THR A 212 -10.64 17.03 -26.91
CA THR A 212 -9.58 16.76 -27.88
C THR A 212 -9.40 17.96 -28.81
N PRO A 213 -8.17 18.35 -29.12
CA PRO A 213 -7.94 19.42 -30.10
C PRO A 213 -8.55 19.03 -31.44
N ALA A 214 -9.42 19.89 -31.95
CA ALA A 214 -10.07 19.72 -33.25
C ALA A 214 -9.02 19.75 -34.38
N GLU A 215 -9.01 18.71 -35.22
CA GLU A 215 -8.47 18.82 -36.58
C GLU A 215 -9.33 19.77 -37.41
N PRO A 216 -8.73 20.53 -38.34
CA PRO A 216 -9.47 21.52 -39.10
C PRO A 216 -10.13 20.91 -40.35
N THR A 217 -11.38 21.36 -40.59
CA THR A 217 -12.09 21.45 -41.86
C THR A 217 -13.07 20.34 -42.28
N THR A 218 -14.30 20.68 -42.38
CA THR A 218 -15.02 21.12 -43.59
C THR A 218 -16.47 21.49 -43.25
N PRO A 219 -17.22 22.25 -44.08
CA PRO A 219 -18.30 23.08 -43.60
C PRO A 219 -19.68 22.46 -43.61
N LEU A 220 -20.46 22.85 -42.61
CA LEU A 220 -21.92 23.01 -42.56
C LEU A 220 -22.83 21.91 -43.08
N SER A 221 -23.41 21.18 -42.14
CA SER A 221 -24.82 20.84 -42.21
C SER A 221 -25.53 21.41 -40.97
N ILE A 222 -26.63 22.08 -41.20
CA ILE A 222 -27.47 22.72 -40.19
C ILE A 222 -28.11 21.61 -39.35
N ALA A 223 -27.61 21.43 -38.12
CA ALA A 223 -28.22 20.56 -37.12
C ALA A 223 -29.47 21.28 -36.57
N SER A 224 -30.63 20.64 -36.72
CA SER A 224 -31.90 21.06 -36.13
C SER A 224 -31.78 21.18 -34.62
N THR A 225 -32.24 22.28 -34.08
CA THR A 225 -32.36 22.52 -32.62
C THR A 225 -33.24 21.43 -32.01
N PRO A 226 -32.82 20.73 -30.96
CA PRO A 226 -33.64 19.68 -30.34
C PRO A 226 -34.93 20.27 -29.80
N THR A 227 -36.03 19.57 -30.01
CA THR A 227 -37.35 19.97 -29.54
C THR A 227 -37.44 19.94 -28.02
N VAL A 228 -38.32 20.76 -27.43
CA VAL A 228 -38.54 20.81 -25.97
C VAL A 228 -38.87 19.42 -25.39
N ALA A 229 -39.50 18.55 -26.20
CA ALA A 229 -39.81 17.17 -25.84
C ALA A 229 -38.54 16.29 -25.71
N GLU A 230 -37.54 16.45 -26.59
CA GLU A 230 -36.26 15.71 -26.54
C GLU A 230 -35.42 16.12 -25.34
N VAL A 231 -35.40 17.43 -25.04
CA VAL A 231 -34.68 17.95 -23.82
C VAL A 231 -35.37 17.46 -22.55
N THR A 232 -36.70 17.29 -22.55
CA THR A 232 -37.43 16.77 -21.39
C THR A 232 -37.18 15.27 -21.22
N LEU A 233 -37.16 14.51 -22.32
CA LEU A 233 -36.86 13.07 -22.28
C LEU A 233 -35.42 12.77 -21.82
N GLU A 234 -34.46 13.56 -22.30
CA GLU A 234 -33.08 13.43 -21.84
C GLU A 234 -32.93 13.79 -20.33
N LYS A 235 -33.64 14.82 -19.85
CA LYS A 235 -33.70 15.15 -18.42
C LYS A 235 -34.40 14.06 -17.60
N GLU A 236 -35.47 13.45 -18.11
CA GLU A 236 -36.12 12.34 -17.41
C GLU A 236 -35.27 11.07 -17.44
N LEU A 237 -34.61 10.74 -18.55
CA LEU A 237 -33.65 9.65 -18.67
C LEU A 237 -32.41 9.90 -17.75
N PHE A 238 -31.90 11.13 -17.69
CA PHE A 238 -30.82 11.50 -16.79
C PHE A 238 -31.26 11.44 -15.32
N ASN A 239 -32.49 11.88 -15.01
CA ASN A 239 -33.08 11.74 -13.67
C ASN A 239 -33.36 10.26 -13.34
N MET A 240 -33.85 9.45 -14.25
CA MET A 240 -34.03 8.00 -14.04
C MET A 240 -32.70 7.26 -13.91
N GLN A 241 -31.65 7.64 -14.65
CA GLN A 241 -30.28 7.13 -14.44
C GLN A 241 -29.66 7.62 -13.13
N THR A 242 -30.08 8.78 -12.63
CA THR A 242 -29.63 9.34 -11.34
C THR A 242 -30.44 8.75 -10.17
N ILE A 243 -31.72 8.39 -10.37
CA ILE A 243 -32.56 7.68 -9.39
C ILE A 243 -32.21 6.18 -9.36
N ASN A 244 -31.80 5.59 -10.47
CA ASN A 244 -31.25 4.23 -10.58
C ASN A 244 -29.72 4.13 -10.30
N ARG A 245 -29.12 5.07 -9.61
CA ARG A 245 -27.97 4.74 -8.75
C ARG A 245 -28.54 3.90 -7.60
N LEU A 246 -28.79 2.64 -7.93
CA LEU A 246 -29.07 1.58 -6.98
C LEU A 246 -28.18 1.80 -5.77
N GLU A 247 -28.78 1.88 -4.60
CA GLU A 247 -28.02 1.87 -3.35
C GLU A 247 -27.00 0.74 -3.45
N ASP A 248 -25.76 1.02 -3.06
CA ASP A 248 -24.67 0.04 -3.15
C ASP A 248 -25.14 -1.31 -2.56
N PRO A 249 -25.22 -2.39 -3.36
CA PRO A 249 -25.74 -3.68 -2.88
C PRO A 249 -24.94 -4.25 -1.70
N VAL A 250 -23.67 -3.85 -1.57
CA VAL A 250 -22.82 -4.22 -0.44
C VAL A 250 -23.26 -3.44 0.79
N LYS A 251 -23.56 -2.14 0.65
CA LYS A 251 -24.07 -1.34 1.76
C LYS A 251 -25.40 -1.88 2.27
N LEU A 252 -26.34 -2.20 1.39
CA LEU A 252 -27.63 -2.79 1.78
C LEU A 252 -27.46 -4.11 2.55
N TRP A 253 -26.53 -4.95 2.11
CA TRP A 253 -26.22 -6.21 2.78
C TRP A 253 -25.60 -5.97 4.17
N LEU A 254 -24.74 -4.96 4.31
CA LEU A 254 -24.16 -4.56 5.60
C LEU A 254 -25.22 -3.96 6.53
N ASP A 255 -26.12 -3.13 6.01
CA ASP A 255 -27.26 -2.56 6.77
C ASP A 255 -28.13 -3.69 7.34
N GLN A 256 -28.43 -4.71 6.51
CA GLN A 256 -29.20 -5.88 6.97
C GLN A 256 -28.43 -6.69 8.04
N ALA A 257 -27.14 -6.93 7.82
CA ALA A 257 -26.30 -7.60 8.82
C ALA A 257 -26.31 -6.84 10.16
N HIS A 258 -26.28 -5.51 10.12
CA HIS A 258 -26.36 -4.68 11.32
C HIS A 258 -27.71 -4.79 12.03
N LEU A 259 -28.81 -4.75 11.28
CA LEU A 259 -30.17 -4.92 11.83
C LEU A 259 -30.35 -6.29 12.49
N ASP A 260 -29.72 -7.32 11.92
CA ASP A 260 -29.76 -8.70 12.45
C ASP A 260 -28.75 -8.93 13.58
N ASN A 261 -28.09 -7.89 14.10
CA ASN A 261 -27.03 -7.96 15.10
C ASN A 261 -25.87 -8.90 14.69
N LYS A 262 -25.58 -9.01 13.40
CA LYS A 262 -24.44 -9.76 12.89
C LYS A 262 -23.18 -8.91 12.92
N ARG A 263 -22.04 -9.56 13.13
CA ARG A 263 -20.73 -8.98 13.00
C ARG A 263 -20.10 -9.39 11.66
N VAL A 264 -19.45 -8.46 10.98
CA VAL A 264 -18.86 -8.74 9.68
C VAL A 264 -17.34 -8.72 9.78
N VAL A 265 -16.71 -9.80 9.30
CA VAL A 265 -15.29 -9.86 8.99
C VAL A 265 -15.12 -9.46 7.53
N TYR A 266 -14.40 -8.37 7.29
CA TYR A 266 -14.07 -7.91 5.95
C TYR A 266 -12.71 -8.45 5.52
N ILE A 267 -12.66 -9.23 4.44
CA ILE A 267 -11.42 -9.83 3.90
C ILE A 267 -11.02 -9.07 2.63
N ASN A 268 -9.84 -8.42 2.65
CA ASN A 268 -9.25 -7.73 1.51
C ASN A 268 -7.75 -8.02 1.41
N MET A 269 -7.37 -8.95 0.56
CA MET A 269 -5.97 -9.32 0.35
C MET A 269 -5.24 -8.43 -0.67
N GLY A 270 -5.82 -7.25 -1.01
CA GLY A 270 -5.24 -6.32 -1.97
C GLY A 270 -5.35 -6.78 -3.42
N SER A 271 -4.68 -6.05 -4.32
CA SER A 271 -4.75 -6.25 -5.78
C SER A 271 -3.66 -7.14 -6.35
N ILE A 272 -2.61 -7.39 -5.59
CA ILE A 272 -1.45 -8.20 -6.04
C ILE A 272 -1.34 -9.55 -5.33
N PHE A 273 -2.22 -9.84 -4.39
CA PHE A 273 -2.25 -11.12 -3.71
C PHE A 273 -2.78 -12.20 -4.65
N PHE A 274 -1.98 -13.24 -4.86
CA PHE A 274 -2.36 -14.37 -5.68
C PHE A 274 -2.75 -15.55 -4.77
N TYR A 275 -3.99 -15.97 -4.87
CA TYR A 275 -4.47 -17.16 -4.18
C TYR A 275 -3.97 -18.43 -4.87
N SER A 276 -3.27 -19.30 -4.14
CA SER A 276 -3.24 -20.70 -4.53
C SER A 276 -4.59 -21.35 -4.23
N ARG A 277 -4.89 -22.47 -4.87
CA ARG A 277 -6.09 -23.24 -4.52
C ARG A 277 -6.13 -23.59 -3.04
N GLN A 278 -5.00 -23.98 -2.49
CA GLN A 278 -4.88 -24.31 -1.08
C GLN A 278 -5.13 -23.10 -0.15
N ASP A 279 -4.62 -21.92 -0.48
CA ASP A 279 -4.90 -20.71 0.30
C ASP A 279 -6.39 -20.39 0.32
N TYR A 280 -7.05 -20.48 -0.85
CA TYR A 280 -8.48 -20.26 -0.97
C TYR A 280 -9.27 -21.25 -0.10
N ASP A 281 -9.01 -22.55 -0.27
CA ASP A 281 -9.71 -23.61 0.45
C ASP A 281 -9.47 -23.52 1.98
N ASN A 282 -8.26 -23.12 2.40
CA ASN A 282 -7.95 -22.94 3.82
C ASN A 282 -8.64 -21.70 4.40
N ILE A 283 -8.78 -20.62 3.64
CA ILE A 283 -9.55 -19.45 4.09
C ILE A 283 -11.03 -19.82 4.23
N VAL A 284 -11.61 -20.54 3.27
CA VAL A 284 -13.01 -21.03 3.39
C VAL A 284 -13.19 -21.86 4.64
N LYS A 285 -12.33 -22.87 4.87
CA LYS A 285 -12.36 -23.72 6.07
C LYS A 285 -12.22 -22.92 7.37
N ALA A 286 -11.35 -21.90 7.36
CA ALA A 286 -11.19 -21.01 8.51
C ALA A 286 -12.48 -20.22 8.81
N MET A 287 -13.18 -19.76 7.78
CA MET A 287 -14.45 -19.05 7.94
C MET A 287 -15.59 -19.98 8.39
N GLU A 288 -15.61 -21.21 7.88
CA GLU A 288 -16.55 -22.24 8.35
C GLU A 288 -16.30 -22.54 9.85
N TYR A 289 -15.07 -22.82 10.23
CA TYR A 289 -14.68 -23.03 11.61
C TYR A 289 -15.00 -21.83 12.52
N LEU A 290 -14.75 -20.60 12.03
CA LEU A 290 -15.13 -19.38 12.74
C LEU A 290 -16.65 -19.31 12.94
N HIS A 291 -17.45 -19.62 11.90
CA HIS A 291 -18.90 -19.56 11.97
C HIS A 291 -19.48 -20.62 12.92
N ASP A 292 -18.88 -21.80 12.99
CA ASP A 292 -19.27 -22.84 13.95
C ASP A 292 -19.05 -22.38 15.40
N LEU A 293 -17.94 -21.68 15.67
CA LEU A 293 -17.64 -21.13 16.99
C LEU A 293 -18.42 -19.84 17.31
N TYR A 294 -18.73 -19.04 16.28
CA TYR A 294 -19.36 -17.74 16.41
C TYR A 294 -20.46 -17.53 15.34
N PRO A 295 -21.68 -18.11 15.54
CA PRO A 295 -22.72 -18.15 14.50
C PRO A 295 -23.27 -16.76 14.09
N ASN A 296 -22.96 -15.71 14.86
CA ASN A 296 -23.36 -14.35 14.55
C ASN A 296 -22.40 -13.64 13.61
N VAL A 297 -21.39 -14.35 13.06
CA VAL A 297 -20.46 -13.75 12.09
C VAL A 297 -20.99 -13.91 10.67
N MET A 298 -20.75 -12.86 9.86
CA MET A 298 -20.84 -12.89 8.41
C MET A 298 -19.50 -12.45 7.82
N VAL A 299 -19.23 -12.82 6.58
CA VAL A 299 -17.96 -12.53 5.92
C VAL A 299 -18.21 -11.78 4.62
N LEU A 300 -17.58 -10.64 4.45
CA LEU A 300 -17.48 -9.95 3.17
C LEU A 300 -16.09 -10.16 2.59
N TRP A 301 -15.97 -10.89 1.50
CA TRP A 301 -14.68 -11.25 0.90
C TRP A 301 -14.49 -10.64 -0.48
N LYS A 302 -13.57 -9.68 -0.58
CA LYS A 302 -13.17 -9.08 -1.85
C LYS A 302 -12.07 -9.92 -2.51
N ILE A 303 -12.36 -10.47 -3.70
CA ILE A 303 -11.40 -11.20 -4.53
C ILE A 303 -11.37 -10.56 -5.92
N PRO A 304 -10.41 -9.68 -6.21
CA PRO A 304 -10.36 -8.98 -7.49
C PRO A 304 -10.07 -9.94 -8.64
N LYS A 305 -10.71 -9.72 -9.78
CA LYS A 305 -10.36 -10.36 -11.05
C LYS A 305 -9.08 -9.73 -11.57
N LEU A 306 -7.99 -10.49 -11.54
CA LEU A 306 -6.70 -10.03 -12.05
C LEU A 306 -6.63 -10.29 -13.55
N PRO A 307 -6.37 -9.26 -14.39
CA PRO A 307 -6.45 -9.39 -15.85
C PRO A 307 -5.32 -10.23 -16.47
N TYR A 308 -4.30 -10.56 -15.71
CA TYR A 308 -3.05 -11.14 -16.17
C TYR A 308 -2.74 -12.53 -15.62
N SER A 309 -3.60 -13.10 -14.79
CA SER A 309 -3.41 -14.45 -14.26
C SER A 309 -4.73 -15.17 -14.04
N ALA A 310 -4.83 -16.38 -14.57
CA ALA A 310 -5.86 -17.30 -14.13
C ALA A 310 -5.53 -17.75 -12.71
N GLN A 311 -6.19 -17.18 -11.72
CA GLN A 311 -6.08 -17.70 -10.34
C GLN A 311 -6.69 -19.11 -10.32
N PRO A 312 -6.03 -20.09 -9.67
CA PRO A 312 -6.56 -21.47 -9.58
C PRO A 312 -7.67 -21.57 -8.54
N ILE A 313 -8.60 -20.63 -8.54
CA ILE A 313 -9.75 -20.56 -7.63
C ILE A 313 -11.03 -20.52 -8.44
N PRO A 314 -12.16 -21.00 -7.90
CA PRO A 314 -13.43 -20.95 -8.59
C PRO A 314 -13.82 -19.51 -8.98
N SER A 315 -14.48 -19.31 -10.08
CA SER A 315 -15.17 -18.04 -10.38
C SER A 315 -16.25 -17.76 -9.31
N ALA A 316 -16.77 -16.53 -9.27
CA ALA A 316 -17.83 -16.18 -8.33
C ALA A 316 -19.08 -17.06 -8.53
N ASP A 317 -19.40 -17.38 -9.80
CA ASP A 317 -20.57 -18.17 -10.17
C ASP A 317 -20.38 -19.68 -9.88
N GLU A 318 -19.14 -20.17 -9.91
CA GLU A 318 -18.80 -21.58 -9.62
C GLU A 318 -18.57 -21.85 -8.13
N ALA A 319 -18.25 -20.81 -7.35
CA ALA A 319 -17.96 -20.93 -5.92
C ALA A 319 -19.27 -21.14 -5.15
N ARG A 320 -19.51 -22.38 -4.72
CA ARG A 320 -20.57 -22.68 -3.74
C ARG A 320 -20.08 -22.32 -2.33
N LEU A 321 -20.03 -21.01 -2.04
CA LEU A 321 -19.68 -20.54 -0.71
C LEU A 321 -20.88 -20.67 0.24
N PRO A 322 -20.62 -20.90 1.55
CA PRO A 322 -21.66 -20.83 2.59
C PRO A 322 -22.41 -19.47 2.55
N LEU A 323 -23.70 -19.48 2.90
CA LEU A 323 -24.58 -18.31 2.82
C LEU A 323 -24.10 -17.11 3.67
N PHE A 324 -23.32 -17.37 4.71
CA PHE A 324 -22.74 -16.30 5.54
C PHE A 324 -21.51 -15.64 4.91
N ILE A 325 -21.00 -16.15 3.77
CA ILE A 325 -19.88 -15.57 3.03
C ILE A 325 -20.41 -14.90 1.76
N ARG A 326 -20.30 -13.58 1.71
CA ARG A 326 -20.53 -12.78 0.51
C ARG A 326 -19.21 -12.50 -0.18
N ARG A 327 -19.08 -12.93 -1.44
CA ARG A 327 -17.92 -12.63 -2.29
C ARG A 327 -18.24 -11.49 -3.26
N GLU A 328 -17.30 -10.55 -3.35
CA GLU A 328 -17.33 -9.46 -4.33
C GLU A 328 -16.01 -9.44 -5.12
N ASP A 329 -16.11 -9.24 -6.43
CA ASP A 329 -14.92 -9.06 -7.27
C ASP A 329 -14.33 -7.65 -7.10
N TRP A 330 -15.19 -6.67 -6.84
CA TRP A 330 -14.86 -5.27 -6.61
C TRP A 330 -15.86 -4.59 -5.68
N LEU A 331 -15.42 -3.56 -4.97
CA LEU A 331 -16.28 -2.74 -4.12
C LEU A 331 -16.40 -1.33 -4.70
N GLN A 332 -17.59 -0.77 -4.69
CA GLN A 332 -17.80 0.61 -5.13
C GLN A 332 -17.07 1.60 -4.20
N SER A 333 -17.05 1.32 -2.91
CA SER A 333 -16.38 2.12 -1.91
C SER A 333 -15.87 1.26 -0.75
N VAL A 334 -14.56 1.20 -0.59
CA VAL A 334 -13.91 0.57 0.57
C VAL A 334 -14.24 1.37 1.84
N GLU A 335 -14.32 2.70 1.73
CA GLU A 335 -14.71 3.59 2.83
C GLU A 335 -16.10 3.24 3.40
N THR A 336 -17.08 2.99 2.52
CA THR A 336 -18.43 2.58 2.93
C THR A 336 -18.39 1.31 3.78
N VAL A 337 -17.55 0.35 3.40
CA VAL A 337 -17.39 -0.91 4.14
C VAL A 337 -16.71 -0.65 5.49
N LEU A 338 -15.55 0.00 5.49
CA LEU A 338 -14.76 0.20 6.71
C LEU A 338 -15.42 1.11 7.75
N SER A 339 -16.26 2.05 7.31
CA SER A 339 -17.02 2.93 8.21
C SER A 339 -18.31 2.31 8.74
N HIS A 340 -18.71 1.13 8.24
CA HIS A 340 -19.98 0.53 8.56
C HIS A 340 -19.98 -0.13 9.94
N PRO A 341 -20.99 0.11 10.81
CA PRO A 341 -20.99 -0.39 12.19
C PRO A 341 -21.05 -1.93 12.32
N ALA A 342 -21.52 -2.66 11.30
CA ALA A 342 -21.48 -4.12 11.27
C ALA A 342 -20.05 -4.68 11.12
N VAL A 343 -19.13 -3.93 10.47
CA VAL A 343 -17.76 -4.38 10.25
C VAL A 343 -16.99 -4.32 11.56
N SER A 344 -16.50 -5.44 12.00
CA SER A 344 -15.88 -5.59 13.32
C SER A 344 -14.39 -5.96 13.26
N VAL A 345 -13.94 -6.60 12.18
CA VAL A 345 -12.54 -7.01 11.97
C VAL A 345 -12.21 -6.89 10.49
N VAL A 346 -10.99 -6.42 10.19
CA VAL A 346 -10.43 -6.41 8.84
C VAL A 346 -9.33 -7.45 8.72
N MET A 347 -9.49 -8.41 7.81
CA MET A 347 -8.47 -9.38 7.47
C MET A 347 -7.78 -8.98 6.17
N HIS A 348 -6.44 -8.84 6.20
CA HIS A 348 -5.67 -8.43 5.04
C HIS A 348 -4.26 -9.04 5.02
N HIS A 349 -3.57 -8.91 3.88
CA HIS A 349 -2.25 -9.50 3.66
C HIS A 349 -1.07 -8.69 4.25
N GLY A 350 -1.32 -7.55 4.89
CA GLY A 350 -0.27 -6.66 5.39
C GLY A 350 0.21 -5.63 4.37
N GLY A 351 -0.58 -5.32 3.33
CA GLY A 351 -0.27 -4.19 2.45
C GLY A 351 -0.50 -2.86 3.16
N GLY A 352 0.39 -1.87 2.93
CA GLY A 352 0.39 -0.58 3.63
C GLY A 352 -0.95 0.16 3.58
N ASN A 353 -1.63 0.15 2.44
CA ASN A 353 -2.94 0.82 2.31
C ASN A 353 -3.99 0.18 3.23
N SER A 354 -4.16 -1.15 3.17
CA SER A 354 -5.17 -1.84 4.00
C SER A 354 -4.87 -1.72 5.50
N TYR A 355 -3.59 -1.75 5.88
CA TYR A 355 -3.13 -1.49 7.23
C TYR A 355 -3.53 -0.09 7.72
N ASN A 356 -3.21 0.94 6.94
CA ASN A 356 -3.50 2.33 7.26
C ASN A 356 -5.01 2.64 7.22
N GLU A 357 -5.75 2.04 6.27
CA GLU A 357 -7.21 2.12 6.20
C GLU A 357 -7.85 1.60 7.50
N ALA A 358 -7.47 0.40 7.93
CA ALA A 358 -8.02 -0.18 9.16
C ALA A 358 -7.72 0.67 10.41
N ILE A 359 -6.53 1.29 10.49
CA ILE A 359 -6.17 2.22 11.57
C ILE A 359 -7.08 3.44 11.55
N LEU A 360 -7.28 4.06 10.38
CA LEU A 360 -8.10 5.27 10.25
C LEU A 360 -9.55 5.04 10.67
N TYR A 361 -10.08 3.84 10.41
CA TYR A 361 -11.44 3.48 10.85
C TYR A 361 -11.50 2.91 12.27
N GLY A 362 -10.36 2.63 12.90
CA GLY A 362 -10.27 2.10 14.26
C GLY A 362 -10.76 0.66 14.35
N LEU A 363 -10.45 -0.14 13.33
CA LEU A 363 -10.88 -1.54 13.25
C LEU A 363 -9.75 -2.48 13.67
N PRO A 364 -10.02 -3.49 14.50
CA PRO A 364 -9.10 -4.57 14.76
C PRO A 364 -8.67 -5.28 13.48
N GLN A 365 -7.39 -5.65 13.41
CA GLN A 365 -6.78 -6.19 12.20
C GLN A 365 -6.36 -7.65 12.38
N PHE A 366 -6.61 -8.48 11.37
CA PHE A 366 -6.03 -9.80 11.27
C PHE A 366 -5.12 -9.85 10.04
N CYS A 367 -3.81 -9.88 10.26
CA CYS A 367 -2.84 -9.90 9.18
C CYS A 367 -2.47 -11.32 8.77
N VAL A 368 -2.51 -11.58 7.46
CA VAL A 368 -2.13 -12.86 6.84
C VAL A 368 -1.04 -12.58 5.80
N SER A 369 0.14 -12.25 6.28
CA SER A 369 1.25 -11.80 5.46
C SER A 369 1.82 -12.89 4.54
N GLN A 370 2.40 -12.52 3.38
CA GLN A 370 2.96 -13.47 2.41
C GLN A 370 4.38 -13.18 1.99
N TRP A 371 4.83 -11.94 2.09
CA TRP A 371 6.18 -11.52 1.69
C TRP A 371 6.66 -10.36 2.57
N VAL A 372 7.88 -10.01 2.42
CA VAL A 372 8.79 -9.16 3.17
C VAL A 372 8.18 -8.01 3.97
N ASP A 373 7.74 -6.95 3.28
CA ASP A 373 7.15 -5.75 3.90
C ASP A 373 5.82 -6.07 4.58
N THR A 374 5.09 -7.05 4.06
CA THR A 374 3.84 -7.50 4.68
C THR A 374 4.08 -8.24 5.99
N HIS A 375 5.24 -8.90 6.15
CA HIS A 375 5.63 -9.51 7.42
C HIS A 375 6.00 -8.44 8.45
N ASP A 376 6.69 -7.38 8.03
CA ASP A 376 6.99 -6.24 8.91
C ASP A 376 5.69 -5.61 9.42
N ILE A 377 4.72 -5.35 8.55
CA ILE A 377 3.41 -4.84 8.94
C ILE A 377 2.67 -5.81 9.87
N GLY A 378 2.72 -7.12 9.61
CA GLY A 378 2.16 -8.12 10.52
C GLY A 378 2.75 -8.02 11.94
N SER A 379 4.06 -7.84 12.04
CA SER A 379 4.74 -7.64 13.33
C SER A 379 4.35 -6.31 14.02
N TYR A 380 4.13 -5.22 13.26
CA TYR A 380 3.65 -3.95 13.82
C TYR A 380 2.23 -4.04 14.36
N ILE A 381 1.33 -4.72 13.65
CA ILE A 381 -0.04 -4.97 14.08
C ILE A 381 -0.05 -5.66 15.44
N GLN A 382 0.78 -6.69 15.61
CA GLN A 382 0.89 -7.43 16.85
C GLN A 382 1.61 -6.61 17.95
N HIS A 383 2.66 -5.88 17.61
CA HIS A 383 3.40 -5.03 18.54
C HIS A 383 2.54 -3.87 19.07
N SER A 384 1.87 -3.17 18.18
CA SER A 384 1.01 -2.02 18.54
C SER A 384 -0.29 -2.44 19.22
N GLY A 385 -0.63 -3.72 19.22
CA GLY A 385 -1.83 -4.27 19.84
C GLY A 385 -3.12 -3.96 19.10
N VAL A 386 -3.06 -3.52 17.84
CA VAL A 386 -4.25 -3.24 17.02
C VAL A 386 -4.85 -4.49 16.41
N GLY A 387 -4.21 -5.64 16.58
CA GLY A 387 -4.70 -6.89 16.01
C GLY A 387 -3.76 -8.08 16.24
N LEU A 388 -3.97 -9.09 15.43
CA LEU A 388 -3.24 -10.35 15.47
C LEU A 388 -2.62 -10.67 14.12
N TRP A 389 -1.55 -11.44 14.14
CA TRP A 389 -0.82 -11.89 12.98
C TRP A 389 -0.88 -13.40 12.86
N ALA A 390 -1.28 -13.93 11.70
CA ALA A 390 -1.28 -15.35 11.42
C ALA A 390 0.13 -15.87 11.18
N ASP A 391 0.47 -16.99 11.78
CA ASP A 391 1.67 -17.73 11.39
C ASP A 391 1.40 -18.51 10.09
N LYS A 392 2.21 -18.24 9.08
CA LYS A 392 2.11 -18.91 7.79
C LYS A 392 3.32 -19.79 7.56
N SER A 393 3.16 -21.10 7.69
CA SER A 393 4.24 -22.02 7.35
C SER A 393 3.75 -23.46 7.15
N PRO A 394 3.83 -24.03 5.95
CA PRO A 394 3.98 -23.48 4.58
C PRO A 394 2.68 -22.95 3.99
N ALA A 395 1.54 -23.18 4.62
CA ALA A 395 0.21 -22.72 4.24
C ALA A 395 -0.54 -22.19 5.46
N PHE A 396 -1.61 -21.43 5.22
CA PHE A 396 -2.46 -20.92 6.30
C PHE A 396 -3.11 -22.10 7.06
N ASP A 397 -3.04 -22.06 8.40
CA ASP A 397 -3.76 -22.98 9.25
C ASP A 397 -5.19 -22.46 9.50
N PRO A 398 -6.23 -23.15 9.02
CA PRO A 398 -7.60 -22.72 9.21
C PRO A 398 -8.02 -22.61 10.68
N ILE A 399 -7.51 -23.48 11.55
CA ILE A 399 -7.86 -23.49 12.97
C ILE A 399 -7.21 -22.31 13.69
N ASP A 400 -5.93 -22.06 13.45
CA ASP A 400 -5.23 -20.87 13.98
C ASP A 400 -5.92 -19.58 13.54
N MET A 401 -6.26 -19.48 12.25
CA MET A 401 -6.96 -18.30 11.70
C MET A 401 -8.32 -18.09 12.37
N GLY A 402 -9.13 -19.15 12.49
CA GLY A 402 -10.45 -19.07 13.11
C GLY A 402 -10.38 -18.68 14.58
N ASN A 403 -9.47 -19.27 15.35
CA ASN A 403 -9.27 -18.97 16.77
C ASN A 403 -8.86 -17.50 16.97
N LYS A 404 -7.92 -16.97 16.17
CA LYS A 404 -7.49 -15.57 16.23
C LYS A 404 -8.61 -14.61 15.85
N LEU A 405 -9.43 -14.96 14.87
CA LEU A 405 -10.61 -14.17 14.51
C LEU A 405 -11.66 -14.17 15.61
N VAL A 406 -11.88 -15.30 16.31
CA VAL A 406 -12.75 -15.35 17.51
C VAL A 406 -12.20 -14.42 18.58
N GLU A 407 -10.90 -14.48 18.87
CA GLU A 407 -10.27 -13.60 19.88
C GLU A 407 -10.49 -12.12 19.56
N LEU A 408 -10.31 -11.71 18.29
CA LEU A 408 -10.56 -10.33 17.85
C LEU A 408 -12.04 -9.94 17.92
N LEU A 409 -12.95 -10.86 17.59
CA LEU A 409 -14.39 -10.60 17.61
C LEU A 409 -14.94 -10.55 19.05
N GLU A 410 -14.51 -11.46 19.94
CA GLU A 410 -14.93 -11.44 21.32
C GLU A 410 -14.40 -10.24 22.09
N ASP A 411 -13.12 -9.92 21.88
CA ASP A 411 -12.42 -8.79 22.54
C ASP A 411 -12.82 -8.65 24.02
N LYS A 412 -12.74 -9.75 24.79
CA LYS A 412 -13.33 -9.90 26.12
C LYS A 412 -13.03 -8.74 27.09
N ASP A 413 -11.83 -8.19 26.99
CA ASP A 413 -11.38 -7.11 27.83
C ASP A 413 -11.50 -5.72 27.13
N GLY A 414 -12.05 -5.65 25.93
CA GLY A 414 -12.14 -4.44 25.12
C GLY A 414 -10.77 -3.91 24.65
N LYS A 415 -9.72 -4.74 24.77
CA LYS A 415 -8.32 -4.34 24.54
C LYS A 415 -8.09 -3.89 23.10
N PHE A 416 -8.52 -4.70 22.13
CA PHE A 416 -8.32 -4.36 20.71
C PHE A 416 -9.08 -3.11 20.31
N LYS A 417 -10.34 -3.00 20.74
CA LYS A 417 -11.18 -1.83 20.48
C LYS A 417 -10.58 -0.55 21.07
N MET A 418 -10.13 -0.58 22.30
CA MET A 418 -9.51 0.59 22.95
C MET A 418 -8.20 0.97 22.27
N THR A 419 -7.36 0.00 21.93
CA THR A 419 -6.09 0.23 21.26
C THR A 419 -6.29 0.79 19.86
N THR A 420 -7.18 0.22 19.07
CA THR A 420 -7.47 0.72 17.71
C THR A 420 -8.06 2.13 17.71
N LEU A 421 -8.92 2.46 18.68
CA LEU A 421 -9.43 3.83 18.84
C LEU A 421 -8.30 4.81 19.20
N THR A 422 -7.38 4.41 20.06
CA THR A 422 -6.21 5.24 20.41
C THR A 422 -5.35 5.52 19.18
N TRP A 423 -5.07 4.51 18.37
CA TRP A 423 -4.28 4.68 17.14
C TRP A 423 -5.04 5.45 16.05
N LYS A 424 -6.36 5.27 15.95
CA LYS A 424 -7.22 6.12 15.10
C LYS A 424 -7.09 7.60 15.47
N LEU A 425 -7.14 7.96 16.74
CA LEU A 425 -6.97 9.34 17.18
C LEU A 425 -5.59 9.89 16.82
N LYS A 426 -4.53 9.11 17.02
CA LYS A 426 -3.17 9.49 16.61
C LYS A 426 -3.06 9.66 15.08
N ALA A 427 -3.69 8.78 14.31
CA ALA A 427 -3.72 8.88 12.85
C ALA A 427 -4.43 10.16 12.37
N LEU A 428 -5.55 10.51 12.99
CA LEU A 428 -6.26 11.75 12.70
C LEU A 428 -5.45 12.99 13.11
N GLN A 429 -4.74 12.94 14.26
CA GLN A 429 -3.86 14.01 14.72
C GLN A 429 -2.64 14.21 13.82
N ALA A 430 -2.12 13.17 13.19
CA ALA A 430 -1.02 13.26 12.23
C ALA A 430 -1.38 14.08 10.97
N GLY A 431 -2.67 14.23 10.65
CA GLY A 431 -3.22 15.18 9.69
C GLY A 431 -3.31 14.69 8.25
N GLY A 432 -2.71 13.55 7.91
CA GLY A 432 -2.86 12.89 6.61
C GLY A 432 -2.54 13.78 5.41
N THR A 433 -3.43 13.77 4.44
CA THR A 433 -3.30 14.52 3.18
C THR A 433 -3.05 16.02 3.38
N LYS A 434 -3.67 16.63 4.41
CA LYS A 434 -3.50 18.06 4.66
C LYS A 434 -2.05 18.36 5.07
N VAL A 435 -1.51 17.66 6.05
CA VAL A 435 -0.14 17.88 6.51
C VAL A 435 0.87 17.52 5.42
N ALA A 436 0.61 16.47 4.62
CA ALA A 436 1.43 16.16 3.46
C ALA A 436 1.47 17.33 2.46
N ALA A 437 0.31 17.94 2.16
CA ALA A 437 0.23 19.09 1.28
C ALA A 437 0.98 20.31 1.86
N ASP A 438 0.81 20.62 3.14
CA ASP A 438 1.49 21.73 3.84
C ASP A 438 3.04 21.54 3.78
N ILE A 439 3.54 20.31 3.92
CA ILE A 439 4.98 19.99 3.78
C ILE A 439 5.45 20.28 2.34
N ILE A 440 4.72 19.75 1.35
CA ILE A 440 5.05 19.95 -0.07
C ILE A 440 5.08 21.45 -0.40
N GLU A 441 4.08 22.21 0.01
CA GLU A 441 3.99 23.65 -0.21
C GLU A 441 5.16 24.42 0.45
N THR A 442 5.52 24.01 1.68
CA THR A 442 6.65 24.59 2.42
C THR A 442 7.94 24.40 1.65
N TYR A 443 8.25 23.20 1.21
CA TYR A 443 9.48 22.92 0.47
C TYR A 443 9.46 23.53 -0.92
N THR A 444 8.33 23.58 -1.62
CA THR A 444 8.21 24.25 -2.91
C THR A 444 8.49 25.75 -2.79
N SER A 445 8.04 26.38 -1.70
CA SER A 445 8.25 27.81 -1.48
C SER A 445 9.66 28.17 -1.04
N THR A 446 10.39 27.26 -0.42
CA THR A 446 11.72 27.50 0.17
C THR A 446 12.88 27.00 -0.69
N CYS A 447 12.64 26.01 -1.56
CA CYS A 447 13.66 25.53 -2.49
C CYS A 447 13.66 26.40 -3.75
N PRO A 448 14.76 27.12 -4.07
CA PRO A 448 14.85 27.83 -5.34
C PRO A 448 14.78 26.83 -6.49
N SER A 449 14.02 27.20 -7.53
CA SER A 449 13.79 26.41 -8.75
C SER A 449 15.06 26.11 -9.57
N SER A 450 16.17 26.76 -9.22
CA SER A 450 17.52 26.44 -9.68
C SER A 450 18.46 26.42 -8.47
N ILE A 451 19.03 25.26 -8.18
CA ILE A 451 20.20 25.19 -7.31
C ILE A 451 21.36 25.81 -8.15
N GLU A 452 21.49 27.10 -8.12
CA GLU A 452 22.75 27.73 -8.51
C GLU A 452 23.83 27.19 -7.60
N CYS A 453 24.68 26.33 -8.16
CA CYS A 453 25.92 25.88 -7.55
C CYS A 453 26.82 27.11 -7.37
N THR A 454 26.60 27.90 -6.34
CA THR A 454 27.66 28.77 -5.83
C THR A 454 28.70 27.84 -5.20
N GLN A 455 29.68 27.46 -6.00
CA GLN A 455 30.99 27.09 -5.52
C GLN A 455 31.51 28.30 -4.71
N SER A 456 31.29 28.32 -3.43
CA SER A 456 32.13 29.10 -2.52
C SER A 456 33.37 28.27 -2.26
N GLU A 457 34.41 28.55 -3.04
CA GLU A 457 35.79 28.33 -2.64
C GLU A 457 36.02 28.97 -1.26
N THR A 458 36.27 28.18 -0.25
CA THR A 458 37.30 28.38 0.82
C THR A 458 37.54 27.08 1.56
#